data_bb5e88f3e7faf0f7dc7f43212555eae0
#
_entry.id   bb5e88f3e7faf0f7dc7f43212555eae0
#
_cell.length_a   1.000
_cell.length_b   1.000
_cell.length_c   1.000
_cell.angle_alpha   90.00
_cell.angle_beta   90.00
_cell.angle_gamma   90.00
#
_symmetry.space_group_name_H-M   'P 1'
#
loop_
_entity.id
_entity.type
_entity.pdbx_description
1 polymer ?
#
loop_
_entity_poly.entity_id
_entity_poly.type
_entity_poly.pdbx_seq_one_letter_code
_entity_poly.pdbx_strand_id
1 'polypeptide(L)'
;MQVLSIIINIIGYMFLVLSVLYLPRFVYAVIGFFTTRKFEPAKKQHKYAVLIAARNEENVIQNLIESIKLQDYPKELVTIFVVADNCTDKTAEIARQNGAICYERFDSEHRTKGFALQFLVECIRRDYGIHTYDAYMIFDADNLLKSDFISRMNDSFDAGEKIVTSYRNTKNFGDNWISASYGIHWLRTVLSEHKARSFFGLATRIQGTGFLFASEIIDGGWNYTSLTEDRAFCADAVVQGYKISYNHEAEFYDEQPIDIKTAMRQRIRWAKGHLQGFVETGWQLFSHIFKKNETKTKEEIENDPALASGAKFHFMSFDMLSLVFPYGFACFLRDVVVFILEFIVVTSSIFLIGPAFFPSVMSYAPTALKTVLDLLGIGITATNGLAVLILFLVFSFASFVFSYLSNSLVAAYVFIMERKRIPKISLEKKIWFCLTFPLFDLIGKIANLIACLTKVEWKPIKHGVSTNIAEIEKTLANK
;
A
#
# COMPACT_ATOMS: atom_id res chain seq x y z
N MET A 1 -10.23 -19.48 -34.64
CA MET A 1 -8.94 -18.76 -34.74
C MET A 1 -9.14 -17.24 -34.87
N GLN A 2 -9.84 -16.71 -35.91
CA GLN A 2 -10.08 -15.27 -36.05
C GLN A 2 -10.70 -14.63 -34.77
N VAL A 3 -11.70 -15.29 -34.16
CA VAL A 3 -12.35 -14.80 -32.92
C VAL A 3 -11.35 -14.67 -31.76
N LEU A 4 -10.48 -15.67 -31.56
CA LEU A 4 -9.45 -15.65 -30.51
C LEU A 4 -8.47 -14.50 -30.70
N SER A 5 -8.05 -14.26 -31.93
CA SER A 5 -7.19 -13.13 -32.25
C SER A 5 -7.86 -11.77 -32.00
N ILE A 6 -9.13 -11.64 -32.39
CA ILE A 6 -9.89 -10.41 -32.09
C ILE A 6 -9.93 -10.17 -30.57
N ILE A 7 -10.18 -11.21 -29.78
CA ILE A 7 -10.21 -11.14 -28.31
C ILE A 7 -8.84 -10.68 -27.76
N ILE A 8 -7.74 -11.28 -28.21
CA ILE A 8 -6.38 -10.91 -27.81
C ILE A 8 -6.11 -9.44 -28.12
N ASN A 9 -6.46 -8.99 -29.33
CA ASN A 9 -6.27 -7.59 -29.72
C ASN A 9 -7.12 -6.63 -28.88
N ILE A 10 -8.39 -6.94 -28.62
CA ILE A 10 -9.26 -6.13 -27.75
C ILE A 10 -8.64 -6.02 -26.36
N ILE A 11 -8.21 -7.13 -25.77
CA ILE A 11 -7.53 -7.14 -24.48
C ILE A 11 -6.27 -6.25 -24.55
N GLY A 12 -5.47 -6.39 -25.59
CA GLY A 12 -4.27 -5.58 -25.81
C GLY A 12 -4.57 -4.08 -25.85
N TYR A 13 -5.55 -3.64 -26.64
CA TYR A 13 -5.95 -2.23 -26.72
C TYR A 13 -6.52 -1.70 -25.40
N MET A 14 -7.36 -2.48 -24.72
CA MET A 14 -7.87 -2.09 -23.40
C MET A 14 -6.74 -1.84 -22.40
N PHE A 15 -5.74 -2.73 -22.36
CA PHE A 15 -4.60 -2.57 -21.46
C PHE A 15 -3.61 -1.50 -21.89
N LEU A 16 -3.51 -1.21 -23.20
CA LEU A 16 -2.77 -0.05 -23.68
C LEU A 16 -3.38 1.25 -23.14
N VAL A 17 -4.69 1.41 -23.24
CA VAL A 17 -5.41 2.56 -22.70
C VAL A 17 -5.21 2.65 -21.18
N LEU A 18 -5.38 1.55 -20.45
CA LEU A 18 -5.13 1.50 -19.02
C LEU A 18 -3.67 1.91 -18.69
N SER A 19 -2.69 1.44 -19.44
CA SER A 19 -1.27 1.78 -19.23
C SER A 19 -1.01 3.27 -19.40
N VAL A 20 -1.66 3.92 -20.38
CA VAL A 20 -1.59 5.38 -20.57
C VAL A 20 -2.20 6.11 -19.36
N LEU A 21 -3.33 5.65 -18.84
CA LEU A 21 -3.95 6.21 -17.64
C LEU A 21 -3.07 6.06 -16.40
N TYR A 22 -2.17 5.07 -16.37
CA TYR A 22 -1.20 4.84 -15.29
C TYR A 22 0.14 5.57 -15.49
N LEU A 23 0.33 6.27 -16.60
CA LEU A 23 1.55 7.03 -16.88
C LEU A 23 1.95 8.03 -15.76
N PRO A 24 1.01 8.74 -15.10
CA PRO A 24 1.36 9.61 -13.98
C PRO A 24 2.13 8.91 -12.86
N ARG A 25 1.86 7.63 -12.59
CA ARG A 25 2.60 6.84 -11.58
C ARG A 25 4.06 6.66 -11.92
N PHE A 26 4.36 6.46 -13.19
CA PHE A 26 5.75 6.40 -13.65
C PHE A 26 6.45 7.74 -13.44
N VAL A 27 5.77 8.84 -13.77
CA VAL A 27 6.27 10.20 -13.53
C VAL A 27 6.52 10.43 -12.03
N TYR A 28 5.61 9.99 -11.15
CA TYR A 28 5.82 10.10 -9.70
C TYR A 28 7.02 9.29 -9.23
N ALA A 29 7.23 8.09 -9.74
CA ALA A 29 8.38 7.28 -9.38
C ALA A 29 9.70 7.97 -9.74
N VAL A 30 9.76 8.64 -10.91
CA VAL A 30 10.93 9.41 -11.33
C VAL A 30 11.10 10.67 -10.47
N ILE A 31 10.05 11.44 -10.25
CA ILE A 31 10.12 12.71 -9.48
C ILE A 31 10.38 12.45 -8.01
N GLY A 32 9.74 11.42 -7.42
CA GLY A 32 9.95 11.03 -6.02
C GLY A 32 11.38 10.64 -5.70
N PHE A 33 12.17 10.32 -6.74
CA PHE A 33 13.60 10.11 -6.62
C PHE A 33 14.35 11.39 -6.18
N PHE A 34 13.97 12.53 -6.75
CA PHE A 34 14.70 13.79 -6.60
C PHE A 34 14.05 14.75 -5.60
N THR A 35 12.78 14.55 -5.26
CA THR A 35 12.02 15.50 -4.47
C THR A 35 11.57 14.89 -3.15
N THR A 36 11.55 15.73 -2.12
CA THR A 36 10.92 15.42 -0.83
C THR A 36 10.35 16.75 -0.32
N ARG A 37 9.05 16.76 -0.01
CA ARG A 37 8.48 17.93 0.66
C ARG A 37 9.00 17.98 2.09
N LYS A 38 9.44 19.14 2.52
CA LYS A 38 9.82 19.44 3.90
C LYS A 38 8.81 20.40 4.50
N PHE A 39 8.60 20.27 5.78
CA PHE A 39 7.78 21.19 6.55
C PHE A 39 8.69 22.04 7.44
N GLU A 40 8.38 23.32 7.56
CA GLU A 40 9.06 24.20 8.49
C GLU A 40 8.69 23.81 9.94
N PRO A 41 9.56 24.04 10.92
CA PRO A 41 9.25 23.80 12.32
C PRO A 41 7.97 24.53 12.73
N ALA A 42 7.11 23.82 13.43
CA ALA A 42 5.81 24.34 13.89
C ALA A 42 5.99 25.54 14.82
N LYS A 43 5.11 26.52 14.69
CA LYS A 43 5.02 27.68 15.59
C LYS A 43 4.17 27.39 16.81
N LYS A 44 3.19 26.48 16.67
CA LYS A 44 2.26 26.07 17.71
C LYS A 44 2.37 24.57 17.96
N GLN A 45 2.32 24.19 19.22
CA GLN A 45 2.18 22.81 19.64
C GLN A 45 0.69 22.49 19.83
N HIS A 46 0.20 21.49 19.12
CA HIS A 46 -1.18 21.08 19.10
C HIS A 46 -1.45 19.90 20.04
N LYS A 47 -2.70 19.73 20.46
CA LYS A 47 -3.10 18.65 21.36
C LYS A 47 -3.55 17.43 20.58
N TYR A 48 -2.95 16.28 20.87
CA TYR A 48 -3.16 15.03 20.13
C TYR A 48 -3.76 13.92 20.97
N ALA A 49 -4.67 13.15 20.36
CA ALA A 49 -5.08 11.85 20.84
C ALA A 49 -4.42 10.75 20.01
N VAL A 50 -3.72 9.81 20.64
CA VAL A 50 -3.17 8.63 19.98
C VAL A 50 -4.12 7.47 20.19
N LEU A 51 -4.62 6.88 19.10
CA LEU A 51 -5.58 5.77 19.08
C LEU A 51 -4.84 4.46 18.75
N ILE A 52 -4.98 3.46 19.62
CA ILE A 52 -4.36 2.15 19.45
C ILE A 52 -5.45 1.08 19.53
N ALA A 53 -5.65 0.34 18.46
CA ALA A 53 -6.51 -0.84 18.46
C ALA A 53 -5.65 -2.09 18.68
N ALA A 54 -5.88 -2.79 19.80
CA ALA A 54 -5.07 -3.92 20.22
C ALA A 54 -5.93 -5.17 20.42
N ARG A 55 -5.45 -6.33 19.94
CA ARG A 55 -6.08 -7.63 20.16
C ARG A 55 -5.04 -8.70 20.47
N ASN A 56 -4.90 -9.05 21.75
CA ASN A 56 -3.90 -10.01 22.25
C ASN A 56 -2.46 -9.57 21.90
N GLU A 57 -2.10 -8.37 22.34
CA GLU A 57 -0.81 -7.70 22.06
C GLU A 57 0.01 -7.47 23.35
N GLU A 58 -0.17 -8.31 24.37
CA GLU A 58 0.50 -8.18 25.68
C GLU A 58 2.03 -8.10 25.58
N ASN A 59 2.63 -8.70 24.53
CA ASN A 59 4.08 -8.74 24.33
C ASN A 59 4.68 -7.46 23.74
N VAL A 60 3.87 -6.60 23.11
CA VAL A 60 4.38 -5.47 22.31
C VAL A 60 3.79 -4.11 22.69
N ILE A 61 2.57 -4.08 23.25
CA ILE A 61 1.84 -2.82 23.50
C ILE A 61 2.58 -1.88 24.48
N GLN A 62 3.30 -2.42 25.46
CA GLN A 62 4.12 -1.63 26.37
C GLN A 62 5.17 -0.81 25.62
N ASN A 63 5.88 -1.43 24.69
CA ASN A 63 6.96 -0.79 23.94
C ASN A 63 6.44 0.38 23.07
N LEU A 64 5.25 0.24 22.50
CA LEU A 64 4.60 1.35 21.78
C LEU A 64 4.27 2.51 22.73
N ILE A 65 3.59 2.22 23.85
CA ILE A 65 3.21 3.26 24.83
C ILE A 65 4.46 3.98 25.37
N GLU A 66 5.52 3.23 25.67
CA GLU A 66 6.80 3.83 26.11
C GLU A 66 7.41 4.71 25.01
N SER A 67 7.41 4.29 23.75
CA SER A 67 7.94 5.08 22.64
C SER A 67 7.16 6.39 22.43
N ILE A 68 5.84 6.40 22.71
CA ILE A 68 5.02 7.63 22.70
C ILE A 68 5.37 8.53 23.87
N LYS A 69 5.63 7.99 25.06
CA LYS A 69 6.01 8.77 26.24
C LYS A 69 7.41 9.38 26.15
N LEU A 70 8.28 8.78 25.33
CA LEU A 70 9.66 9.24 25.09
C LEU A 70 9.76 10.26 23.95
N GLN A 71 8.64 10.70 23.39
CA GLN A 71 8.63 11.69 22.31
C GLN A 71 9.18 13.05 22.79
N ASP A 72 9.88 13.73 21.88
CA ASP A 72 10.29 15.11 22.02
C ASP A 72 9.09 16.03 21.74
N TYR A 73 8.11 15.95 22.63
CA TYR A 73 6.86 16.70 22.58
C TYR A 73 6.26 16.82 23.99
N PRO A 74 5.56 17.93 24.35
CA PRO A 74 4.98 18.11 25.68
C PRO A 74 3.99 16.99 26.02
N LYS A 75 4.22 16.31 27.12
CA LYS A 75 3.48 15.12 27.54
C LYS A 75 2.01 15.42 27.84
N GLU A 76 1.71 16.61 28.33
CA GLU A 76 0.36 17.09 28.63
C GLU A 76 -0.48 17.35 27.36
N LEU A 77 0.15 17.45 26.20
CA LEU A 77 -0.51 17.61 24.91
C LEU A 77 -0.77 16.29 24.18
N VAL A 78 -0.35 15.15 24.75
CA VAL A 78 -0.54 13.83 24.14
C VAL A 78 -1.29 12.91 25.07
N THR A 79 -2.46 12.46 24.64
CA THR A 79 -3.27 11.47 25.38
C THR A 79 -3.29 10.16 24.60
N ILE A 80 -3.00 9.04 25.28
CA ILE A 80 -2.96 7.70 24.69
C ILE A 80 -4.27 6.98 25.01
N PHE A 81 -5.01 6.59 23.99
CA PHE A 81 -6.21 5.79 24.07
C PHE A 81 -5.99 4.42 23.45
N VAL A 82 -6.38 3.37 24.18
CA VAL A 82 -6.30 1.98 23.74
C VAL A 82 -7.69 1.38 23.72
N VAL A 83 -8.05 0.68 22.67
CA VAL A 83 -9.16 -0.27 22.70
C VAL A 83 -8.60 -1.69 22.72
N ALA A 84 -8.81 -2.39 23.83
CA ALA A 84 -8.53 -3.81 23.97
C ALA A 84 -9.72 -4.59 23.39
N ASP A 85 -9.62 -4.97 22.10
CA ASP A 85 -10.73 -5.52 21.32
C ASP A 85 -10.71 -7.06 21.38
N ASN A 86 -11.68 -7.65 22.08
CA ASN A 86 -11.80 -9.09 22.29
C ASN A 86 -10.50 -9.73 22.81
N CYS A 87 -9.80 -9.05 23.70
CA CYS A 87 -8.58 -9.56 24.32
C CYS A 87 -8.89 -10.67 25.33
N THR A 88 -8.03 -11.69 25.37
CA THR A 88 -8.07 -12.81 26.31
C THR A 88 -6.77 -12.91 27.13
N ASP A 89 -5.83 -11.98 26.91
CA ASP A 89 -4.54 -11.83 27.55
C ASP A 89 -4.48 -10.56 28.43
N LYS A 90 -3.30 -10.16 28.87
CA LYS A 90 -3.09 -9.00 29.74
C LYS A 90 -2.96 -7.66 29.00
N THR A 91 -3.32 -7.59 27.71
CA THR A 91 -3.18 -6.36 26.90
C THR A 91 -3.79 -5.14 27.59
N ALA A 92 -5.04 -5.22 28.09
CA ALA A 92 -5.73 -4.11 28.71
C ALA A 92 -5.07 -3.68 30.05
N GLU A 93 -4.63 -4.65 30.85
CA GLU A 93 -3.95 -4.41 32.11
C GLU A 93 -2.62 -3.68 31.89
N ILE A 94 -1.80 -4.17 30.96
CA ILE A 94 -0.50 -3.58 30.61
C ILE A 94 -0.67 -2.17 30.06
N ALA A 95 -1.68 -1.93 29.20
CA ALA A 95 -1.95 -0.59 28.69
C ALA A 95 -2.26 0.42 29.82
N ARG A 96 -3.10 0.05 30.78
CA ARG A 96 -3.44 0.89 31.94
C ARG A 96 -2.25 1.12 32.86
N GLN A 97 -1.48 0.08 33.17
CA GLN A 97 -0.26 0.19 34.01
C GLN A 97 0.77 1.14 33.38
N ASN A 98 0.82 1.19 32.05
CA ASN A 98 1.66 2.12 31.31
C ASN A 98 0.98 3.49 31.05
N GLY A 99 -0.13 3.81 31.73
CA GLY A 99 -0.75 5.14 31.75
C GLY A 99 -1.55 5.49 30.51
N ALA A 100 -1.97 4.51 29.71
CA ALA A 100 -2.95 4.71 28.66
C ALA A 100 -4.39 4.61 29.22
N ILE A 101 -5.30 5.38 28.65
CA ILE A 101 -6.74 5.23 28.88
C ILE A 101 -7.20 4.06 28.05
N CYS A 102 -7.61 2.97 28.69
CA CYS A 102 -7.93 1.72 28.01
C CYS A 102 -9.41 1.35 28.16
N TYR A 103 -10.10 1.25 27.04
CA TYR A 103 -11.45 0.72 26.91
C TYR A 103 -11.41 -0.74 26.47
N GLU A 104 -12.27 -1.58 27.01
CA GLU A 104 -12.40 -2.97 26.60
C GLU A 104 -13.67 -3.14 25.77
N ARG A 105 -13.55 -3.84 24.63
CA ARG A 105 -14.64 -4.14 23.72
C ARG A 105 -14.75 -5.63 23.51
N PHE A 106 -15.95 -6.19 23.70
CA PHE A 106 -16.24 -7.60 23.47
C PHE A 106 -17.40 -7.70 22.45
N ASP A 107 -17.07 -8.03 21.21
CA ASP A 107 -18.03 -8.19 20.13
C ASP A 107 -17.55 -9.31 19.19
N SER A 108 -18.31 -10.39 19.14
CA SER A 108 -17.98 -11.58 18.37
C SER A 108 -18.34 -11.46 16.88
N GLU A 109 -19.16 -10.51 16.50
CA GLU A 109 -19.66 -10.32 15.13
C GLU A 109 -18.81 -9.33 14.34
N HIS A 110 -18.48 -8.17 14.95
CA HIS A 110 -17.79 -7.07 14.30
C HIS A 110 -16.30 -7.05 14.71
N ARG A 111 -15.46 -7.80 14.02
CA ARG A 111 -14.08 -8.12 14.48
C ARG A 111 -12.96 -7.37 13.77
N THR A 112 -13.26 -6.43 12.86
CA THR A 112 -12.20 -5.67 12.16
C THR A 112 -11.63 -4.55 13.04
N LYS A 113 -10.40 -4.09 12.70
CA LYS A 113 -9.78 -2.91 13.32
C LYS A 113 -10.68 -1.67 13.20
N GLY A 114 -11.39 -1.52 12.06
CA GLY A 114 -12.30 -0.41 11.85
C GLY A 114 -13.41 -0.34 12.89
N PHE A 115 -14.03 -1.47 13.27
CA PHE A 115 -15.05 -1.51 14.34
C PHE A 115 -14.46 -1.20 15.71
N ALA A 116 -13.23 -1.65 16.00
CA ALA A 116 -12.54 -1.30 17.24
C ALA A 116 -12.27 0.21 17.34
N LEU A 117 -11.81 0.83 16.24
CA LEU A 117 -11.61 2.27 16.15
C LEU A 117 -12.92 3.04 16.25
N GLN A 118 -13.99 2.57 15.62
CA GLN A 118 -15.33 3.16 15.74
C GLN A 118 -15.79 3.22 17.19
N PHE A 119 -15.69 2.11 17.91
CA PHE A 119 -16.01 2.04 19.33
C PHE A 119 -15.15 3.00 20.14
N LEU A 120 -13.85 3.05 19.88
CA LEU A 120 -12.92 3.92 20.62
C LEU A 120 -13.25 5.41 20.40
N VAL A 121 -13.54 5.81 19.17
CA VAL A 121 -13.93 7.19 18.83
C VAL A 121 -15.24 7.57 19.53
N GLU A 122 -16.21 6.67 19.60
CA GLU A 122 -17.47 6.92 20.33
C GLU A 122 -17.25 7.04 21.85
N CYS A 123 -16.36 6.23 22.44
CA CYS A 123 -15.98 6.39 23.85
C CYS A 123 -15.33 7.76 24.11
N ILE A 124 -14.41 8.18 23.23
CA ILE A 124 -13.74 9.49 23.34
C ILE A 124 -14.76 10.62 23.17
N ARG A 125 -15.66 10.49 22.18
CA ARG A 125 -16.74 11.48 21.97
C ARG A 125 -17.59 11.66 23.22
N ARG A 126 -18.01 10.56 23.84
CA ARG A 126 -18.86 10.56 25.02
C ARG A 126 -18.15 11.15 26.26
N ASP A 127 -16.89 10.76 26.50
CA ASP A 127 -16.20 11.02 27.77
C ASP A 127 -15.37 12.30 27.73
N TYR A 128 -14.90 12.73 26.56
CA TYR A 128 -13.98 13.87 26.41
C TYR A 128 -14.46 14.92 25.41
N GLY A 129 -15.26 14.52 24.42
CA GLY A 129 -15.61 15.35 23.26
C GLY A 129 -14.53 15.29 22.16
N ILE A 130 -14.98 15.21 20.91
CA ILE A 130 -14.09 15.05 19.75
C ILE A 130 -13.11 16.23 19.58
N HIS A 131 -13.56 17.46 19.80
CA HIS A 131 -12.74 18.67 19.63
C HIS A 131 -11.87 19.02 20.84
N THR A 132 -11.79 18.15 21.86
CA THR A 132 -10.83 18.28 22.96
C THR A 132 -9.38 18.14 22.47
N TYR A 133 -9.21 17.46 21.35
CA TYR A 133 -7.93 17.27 20.65
C TYR A 133 -7.98 17.96 19.29
N ASP A 134 -6.89 18.62 18.89
CA ASP A 134 -6.78 19.25 17.58
C ASP A 134 -6.74 18.18 16.47
N ALA A 135 -6.07 17.06 16.74
CA ALA A 135 -5.99 15.95 15.80
C ALA A 135 -5.78 14.60 16.49
N TYR A 136 -5.96 13.54 15.71
CA TYR A 136 -5.87 12.16 16.11
C TYR A 136 -4.76 11.43 15.34
N MET A 137 -4.01 10.55 15.99
CA MET A 137 -3.03 9.67 15.36
C MET A 137 -3.41 8.22 15.57
N ILE A 138 -3.30 7.37 14.55
CA ILE A 138 -3.60 5.93 14.66
C ILE A 138 -2.31 5.12 14.53
N PHE A 139 -2.13 4.18 15.48
CA PHE A 139 -1.05 3.20 15.45
C PHE A 139 -1.55 1.78 15.70
N ASP A 140 -0.88 0.81 15.08
CA ASP A 140 -0.99 -0.60 15.43
C ASP A 140 -0.18 -0.88 16.70
N ALA A 141 -0.60 -1.84 17.51
CA ALA A 141 -0.01 -2.09 18.85
C ALA A 141 1.47 -2.53 18.79
N ASP A 142 1.93 -3.01 17.64
CA ASP A 142 3.31 -3.43 17.40
C ASP A 142 4.23 -2.31 16.90
N ASN A 143 3.73 -1.09 16.73
CA ASN A 143 4.53 0.01 16.21
C ASN A 143 5.51 0.57 17.28
N LEU A 144 6.58 1.21 16.80
CA LEU A 144 7.50 2.01 17.61
C LEU A 144 7.77 3.34 16.91
N LEU A 145 7.67 4.43 17.66
CA LEU A 145 7.87 5.78 17.14
C LEU A 145 9.30 6.23 17.38
N LYS A 146 9.93 6.80 16.35
CA LYS A 146 11.18 7.52 16.50
C LYS A 146 10.96 8.72 17.45
N SER A 147 11.96 9.10 18.23
CA SER A 147 11.85 10.09 19.32
C SER A 147 11.28 11.46 18.88
N ASP A 148 11.44 11.86 17.62
CA ASP A 148 10.94 13.12 17.05
C ASP A 148 9.66 12.98 16.23
N PHE A 149 8.99 11.81 16.23
CA PHE A 149 7.84 11.53 15.34
C PHE A 149 6.70 12.53 15.52
N ILE A 150 6.25 12.77 16.78
CA ILE A 150 5.09 13.64 17.05
C ILE A 150 5.43 15.09 16.69
N SER A 151 6.63 15.58 17.00
CA SER A 151 7.04 16.92 16.62
C SER A 151 7.09 17.10 15.11
N ARG A 152 7.57 16.09 14.33
CA ARG A 152 7.53 16.13 12.88
C ARG A 152 6.10 16.10 12.30
N MET A 153 5.21 15.33 12.90
CA MET A 153 3.80 15.34 12.50
C MET A 153 3.13 16.67 12.82
N ASN A 154 3.51 17.30 13.95
CA ASN A 154 3.06 18.62 14.32
C ASN A 154 3.53 19.70 13.32
N ASP A 155 4.75 19.62 12.79
CA ASP A 155 5.23 20.52 11.73
C ASP A 155 4.30 20.50 10.50
N SER A 156 3.81 19.33 10.12
CA SER A 156 2.88 19.20 9.00
C SER A 156 1.49 19.73 9.33
N PHE A 157 0.99 19.45 10.54
CA PHE A 157 -0.33 19.87 10.97
C PHE A 157 -0.40 21.39 11.16
N ASP A 158 0.60 22.01 11.78
CA ASP A 158 0.70 23.45 11.95
C ASP A 158 0.86 24.20 10.62
N ALA A 159 1.42 23.53 9.59
CA ALA A 159 1.47 24.05 8.23
C ALA A 159 0.11 23.97 7.49
N GLY A 160 -0.97 23.54 8.16
CA GLY A 160 -2.33 23.48 7.64
C GLY A 160 -2.71 22.18 6.98
N GLU A 161 -1.91 21.10 7.08
CA GLU A 161 -2.30 19.78 6.55
C GLU A 161 -3.25 19.08 7.51
N LYS A 162 -4.42 18.66 7.02
CA LYS A 162 -5.48 18.04 7.84
C LYS A 162 -5.35 16.52 7.94
N ILE A 163 -4.72 15.88 6.95
CA ILE A 163 -4.48 14.43 6.92
C ILE A 163 -3.04 14.22 6.47
N VAL A 164 -2.26 13.52 7.30
CA VAL A 164 -0.83 13.32 7.06
C VAL A 164 -0.46 11.87 7.33
N THR A 165 0.16 11.20 6.36
CA THR A 165 0.83 9.90 6.56
C THR A 165 2.33 10.10 6.73
N SER A 166 3.01 9.10 7.27
CA SER A 166 4.39 9.18 7.70
C SER A 166 5.30 8.14 7.05
N TYR A 167 6.58 8.16 7.35
CA TYR A 167 7.57 7.22 6.86
C TYR A 167 7.49 5.91 7.66
N ARG A 168 7.03 4.85 7.00
CA ARG A 168 6.94 3.50 7.57
C ARG A 168 8.23 2.73 7.32
N ASN A 169 8.93 2.38 8.37
CA ASN A 169 10.10 1.51 8.37
C ASN A 169 9.77 0.16 9.02
N THR A 170 10.73 -0.75 9.06
CA THR A 170 10.54 -2.13 9.53
C THR A 170 11.51 -2.44 10.68
N LYS A 171 10.99 -2.92 11.82
CA LYS A 171 11.80 -3.31 12.99
C LYS A 171 12.76 -4.46 12.70
N ASN A 172 12.25 -5.46 12.04
CA ASN A 172 12.91 -6.74 11.79
C ASN A 172 13.33 -6.95 10.32
N PHE A 173 13.77 -5.88 9.65
CA PHE A 173 14.14 -5.87 8.24
C PHE A 173 15.19 -6.95 7.88
N GLY A 174 16.13 -7.22 8.77
CA GLY A 174 17.26 -8.10 8.52
C GLY A 174 17.03 -9.58 8.86
N ASP A 175 15.87 -9.96 9.41
CA ASP A 175 15.63 -11.30 9.94
C ASP A 175 15.63 -12.36 8.84
N ASN A 176 14.81 -12.17 7.82
CA ASN A 176 14.79 -13.06 6.66
C ASN A 176 14.30 -12.36 5.39
N TRP A 177 14.20 -13.11 4.29
CA TRP A 177 13.79 -12.57 2.99
C TRP A 177 12.32 -12.09 2.96
N ILE A 178 11.44 -12.64 3.81
CA ILE A 178 10.03 -12.25 3.87
C ILE A 178 9.91 -10.88 4.52
N SER A 179 10.45 -10.71 5.73
CA SER A 179 10.44 -9.41 6.42
C SER A 179 11.18 -8.33 5.64
N ALA A 180 12.33 -8.66 5.01
CA ALA A 180 13.03 -7.76 4.12
C ALA A 180 12.18 -7.36 2.90
N SER A 181 11.44 -8.30 2.31
CA SER A 181 10.57 -7.99 1.16
C SER A 181 9.41 -7.08 1.53
N TYR A 182 8.83 -7.23 2.72
CA TYR A 182 7.85 -6.26 3.24
C TYR A 182 8.50 -4.88 3.41
N GLY A 183 9.66 -4.80 4.04
CA GLY A 183 10.40 -3.54 4.18
C GLY A 183 10.68 -2.87 2.83
N ILE A 184 11.20 -3.62 1.85
CA ILE A 184 11.42 -3.13 0.47
C ILE A 184 10.10 -2.64 -0.15
N HIS A 185 8.98 -3.35 0.06
CA HIS A 185 7.66 -2.96 -0.44
C HIS A 185 7.22 -1.60 0.12
N TRP A 186 7.35 -1.38 1.43
CA TRP A 186 6.99 -0.10 2.06
C TRP A 186 7.89 1.03 1.60
N LEU A 187 9.21 0.82 1.57
CA LEU A 187 10.18 1.81 1.12
C LEU A 187 10.02 2.15 -0.37
N ARG A 188 9.72 1.15 -1.22
CA ARG A 188 9.35 1.39 -2.62
C ARG A 188 8.15 2.31 -2.74
N THR A 189 7.12 2.11 -1.90
CA THR A 189 5.92 2.95 -1.88
C THR A 189 6.25 4.40 -1.51
N VAL A 190 7.14 4.62 -0.55
CA VAL A 190 7.64 5.96 -0.23
C VAL A 190 8.21 6.65 -1.47
N LEU A 191 9.09 5.96 -2.20
CA LEU A 191 9.79 6.52 -3.36
C LEU A 191 8.86 6.74 -4.56
N SER A 192 7.96 5.78 -4.84
CA SER A 192 7.15 5.78 -6.05
C SER A 192 5.75 6.40 -5.89
N GLU A 193 5.27 6.59 -4.66
CA GLU A 193 3.91 7.06 -4.43
C GLU A 193 3.86 8.31 -3.53
N HIS A 194 4.51 8.30 -2.37
CA HIS A 194 4.28 9.33 -1.34
C HIS A 194 5.01 10.65 -1.64
N LYS A 195 6.31 10.58 -1.93
CA LYS A 195 7.16 11.78 -2.05
C LYS A 195 6.68 12.72 -3.14
N ALA A 196 6.47 12.22 -4.35
CA ALA A 196 6.04 13.04 -5.48
C ALA A 196 4.64 13.63 -5.28
N ARG A 197 3.67 12.81 -4.79
CA ARG A 197 2.31 13.33 -4.54
C ARG A 197 2.30 14.43 -3.50
N SER A 198 3.00 14.24 -2.39
CA SER A 198 3.13 15.27 -1.36
C SER A 198 3.80 16.53 -1.90
N PHE A 199 4.84 16.41 -2.73
CA PHE A 199 5.50 17.53 -3.39
C PHE A 199 4.55 18.33 -4.29
N PHE A 200 3.71 17.67 -5.07
CA PHE A 200 2.68 18.33 -5.89
C PHE A 200 1.45 18.79 -5.11
N GLY A 201 1.37 18.49 -3.80
CA GLY A 201 0.19 18.72 -2.98
C GLY A 201 -1.03 17.95 -3.47
N LEU A 202 -0.83 16.71 -3.90
CA LEU A 202 -1.86 15.72 -4.24
C LEU A 202 -2.09 14.80 -3.06
N ALA A 203 -3.21 14.07 -3.08
CA ALA A 203 -3.47 13.05 -2.09
C ALA A 203 -2.61 11.80 -2.33
N THR A 204 -1.84 11.39 -1.31
CA THR A 204 -1.27 10.06 -1.27
C THR A 204 -2.21 9.09 -0.54
N ARG A 205 -1.78 7.85 -0.29
CA ARG A 205 -2.54 6.88 0.48
C ARG A 205 -1.96 6.67 1.88
N ILE A 206 -2.83 6.37 2.82
CA ILE A 206 -2.45 5.88 4.14
C ILE A 206 -2.12 4.39 4.04
N GLN A 207 -1.31 3.88 4.96
CA GLN A 207 -0.83 2.50 4.99
C GLN A 207 -1.29 1.75 6.27
N GLY A 208 -2.51 2.05 6.73
CA GLY A 208 -3.16 1.42 7.87
C GLY A 208 -2.75 1.94 9.23
N THR A 209 -1.56 2.51 9.38
CA THR A 209 -0.99 2.95 10.66
C THR A 209 -0.02 4.12 10.47
N GLY A 210 0.38 4.80 11.53
CA GLY A 210 1.35 5.88 11.49
C GLY A 210 0.84 7.12 10.75
N PHE A 211 -0.41 7.51 10.94
CA PHE A 211 -1.00 8.67 10.29
C PHE A 211 -1.77 9.56 11.27
N LEU A 212 -1.91 10.81 10.90
CA LEU A 212 -2.62 11.86 11.63
C LEU A 212 -3.79 12.37 10.80
N PHE A 213 -4.88 12.74 11.47
CA PHE A 213 -6.00 13.49 10.87
C PHE A 213 -6.61 14.46 11.88
N ALA A 214 -7.07 15.62 11.38
CA ALA A 214 -7.73 16.66 12.16
C ALA A 214 -9.03 16.13 12.80
N SER A 215 -9.42 16.68 13.96
CA SER A 215 -10.62 16.25 14.68
C SER A 215 -11.89 16.40 13.84
N GLU A 216 -12.01 17.44 13.03
CA GLU A 216 -13.15 17.69 12.15
C GLU A 216 -13.42 16.57 11.12
N ILE A 217 -12.39 15.79 10.76
CA ILE A 217 -12.53 14.67 9.80
C ILE A 217 -13.47 13.58 10.35
N ILE A 218 -13.58 13.47 11.67
CA ILE A 218 -14.40 12.45 12.33
C ILE A 218 -15.60 13.06 13.08
N ASP A 219 -16.08 14.23 12.67
CA ASP A 219 -17.30 14.82 13.25
C ASP A 219 -18.52 13.89 13.09
N GLY A 220 -18.59 13.16 11.98
CA GLY A 220 -19.58 12.11 11.74
C GLY A 220 -19.25 10.76 12.39
N GLY A 221 -18.18 10.65 13.18
CA GLY A 221 -17.67 9.40 13.74
C GLY A 221 -16.71 8.66 12.80
N TRP A 222 -16.17 7.53 13.27
CA TRP A 222 -15.35 6.66 12.47
C TRP A 222 -16.20 5.60 11.75
N ASN A 223 -16.48 5.80 10.46
CA ASN A 223 -17.42 4.96 9.69
C ASN A 223 -16.70 3.90 8.79
N TYR A 224 -15.40 3.73 8.91
CA TYR A 224 -14.58 2.87 8.07
C TYR A 224 -14.37 1.52 8.75
N THR A 225 -15.24 0.54 8.47
CA THR A 225 -15.27 -0.76 9.16
C THR A 225 -14.86 -1.95 8.29
N SER A 226 -14.47 -1.72 7.03
CA SER A 226 -14.05 -2.75 6.08
C SER A 226 -12.74 -3.44 6.49
N LEU A 227 -12.33 -4.48 5.75
CA LEU A 227 -11.05 -5.21 6.00
C LEU A 227 -9.80 -4.34 5.78
N THR A 228 -9.94 -3.22 5.08
CA THR A 228 -8.91 -2.21 4.83
C THR A 228 -9.55 -0.82 5.02
N GLU A 229 -9.76 -0.48 6.29
CA GLU A 229 -10.40 0.77 6.72
C GLU A 229 -9.66 2.01 6.20
N ASP A 230 -8.33 1.93 6.09
CA ASP A 230 -7.44 2.97 5.61
C ASP A 230 -7.72 3.36 4.16
N ARG A 231 -8.07 2.40 3.31
CA ARG A 231 -8.41 2.68 1.90
C ARG A 231 -9.76 3.35 1.76
N ALA A 232 -10.76 2.90 2.51
CA ALA A 232 -12.06 3.53 2.54
C ALA A 232 -11.94 4.98 3.04
N PHE A 233 -11.16 5.19 4.10
CA PHE A 233 -10.84 6.52 4.62
C PHE A 233 -10.16 7.41 3.56
N CYS A 234 -9.15 6.90 2.84
CA CYS A 234 -8.46 7.66 1.79
C CYS A 234 -9.40 8.08 0.66
N ALA A 235 -10.26 7.17 0.21
CA ALA A 235 -11.19 7.44 -0.88
C ALA A 235 -12.22 8.50 -0.46
N ASP A 236 -12.79 8.37 0.73
CA ASP A 236 -13.75 9.32 1.27
C ASP A 236 -13.13 10.71 1.49
N ALA A 237 -11.93 10.79 2.07
CA ALA A 237 -11.21 12.05 2.23
C ALA A 237 -11.00 12.78 0.89
N VAL A 238 -10.63 12.05 -0.17
CA VAL A 238 -10.45 12.64 -1.51
C VAL A 238 -11.78 13.10 -2.10
N VAL A 239 -12.86 12.33 -1.94
CA VAL A 239 -14.20 12.70 -2.38
C VAL A 239 -14.67 13.99 -1.69
N GLN A 240 -14.33 14.18 -0.42
CA GLN A 240 -14.57 15.41 0.32
C GLN A 240 -13.61 16.56 -0.05
N GLY A 241 -12.63 16.32 -0.91
CA GLY A 241 -11.68 17.32 -1.39
C GLY A 241 -10.41 17.44 -0.56
N TYR A 242 -10.24 16.66 0.50
CA TYR A 242 -9.03 16.71 1.33
C TYR A 242 -7.80 16.14 0.63
N LYS A 243 -6.70 16.84 0.73
CA LYS A 243 -5.37 16.32 0.39
C LYS A 243 -4.89 15.40 1.52
N ILE A 244 -4.19 14.34 1.15
CA ILE A 244 -3.51 13.46 2.09
C ILE A 244 -2.02 13.67 1.89
N SER A 245 -1.39 14.41 2.80
CA SER A 245 0.02 14.73 2.74
C SER A 245 0.90 13.62 3.28
N TYR A 246 2.21 13.70 3.02
CA TYR A 246 3.20 12.77 3.50
C TYR A 246 4.36 13.54 4.15
N ASN A 247 4.70 13.18 5.39
CA ASN A 247 5.89 13.68 6.06
C ASN A 247 7.00 12.62 6.03
N HIS A 248 8.12 12.94 5.34
CA HIS A 248 9.25 12.02 5.19
C HIS A 248 10.13 11.93 6.45
N GLU A 249 10.06 12.91 7.35
CA GLU A 249 10.88 12.97 8.55
C GLU A 249 10.21 12.32 9.77
N ALA A 250 8.88 12.22 9.76
CA ALA A 250 8.14 11.48 10.78
C ALA A 250 8.27 9.97 10.53
N GLU A 251 9.15 9.29 11.25
CA GLU A 251 9.49 7.88 11.05
C GLU A 251 9.00 7.00 12.21
N PHE A 252 8.35 5.90 11.84
CA PHE A 252 7.97 4.85 12.78
C PHE A 252 8.36 3.48 12.22
N TYR A 253 8.39 2.49 13.09
CA TYR A 253 8.79 1.12 12.77
C TYR A 253 7.67 0.15 13.12
N ASP A 254 7.39 -0.80 12.22
CA ASP A 254 6.44 -1.88 12.46
C ASP A 254 7.09 -3.26 12.34
N GLU A 255 6.41 -4.27 12.87
CA GLU A 255 6.86 -5.66 12.78
C GLU A 255 6.32 -6.32 11.52
N GLN A 256 7.19 -7.01 10.79
CA GLN A 256 6.80 -7.75 9.58
C GLN A 256 6.79 -9.25 9.83
N PRO A 257 5.86 -10.00 9.19
CA PRO A 257 5.87 -11.46 9.23
C PRO A 257 7.21 -12.04 8.78
N ILE A 258 7.64 -13.11 9.45
CA ILE A 258 8.86 -13.86 9.12
C ILE A 258 8.55 -15.23 8.51
N ASP A 259 7.31 -15.68 8.52
CA ASP A 259 6.88 -16.94 7.93
C ASP A 259 5.89 -16.75 6.78
N ILE A 260 5.97 -17.65 5.79
CA ILE A 260 5.19 -17.55 4.55
C ILE A 260 3.68 -17.75 4.77
N LYS A 261 3.29 -18.54 5.77
CA LYS A 261 1.87 -18.83 6.07
C LYS A 261 1.18 -17.58 6.63
N THR A 262 1.83 -16.89 7.55
CA THR A 262 1.35 -15.61 8.11
C THR A 262 1.35 -14.52 7.05
N ALA A 263 2.43 -14.41 6.26
CA ALA A 263 2.52 -13.48 5.15
C ALA A 263 1.39 -13.69 4.12
N MET A 264 1.14 -14.94 3.71
CA MET A 264 0.07 -15.28 2.77
C MET A 264 -1.31 -14.91 3.33
N ARG A 265 -1.58 -15.24 4.61
CA ARG A 265 -2.86 -14.90 5.27
C ARG A 265 -3.09 -13.39 5.31
N GLN A 266 -2.08 -12.62 5.67
CA GLN A 266 -2.15 -11.16 5.69
C GLN A 266 -2.40 -10.59 4.29
N ARG A 267 -1.68 -11.08 3.27
CA ARG A 267 -1.82 -10.62 1.88
C ARG A 267 -3.18 -10.99 1.27
N ILE A 268 -3.74 -12.15 1.57
CA ILE A 268 -5.10 -12.53 1.15
C ILE A 268 -6.12 -11.56 1.78
N ARG A 269 -5.97 -11.24 3.06
CA ARG A 269 -6.83 -10.26 3.74
C ARG A 269 -6.74 -8.88 3.06
N TRP A 270 -5.53 -8.40 2.80
CA TRP A 270 -5.33 -7.12 2.11
C TRP A 270 -5.91 -7.15 0.70
N ALA A 271 -5.67 -8.22 -0.06
CA ALA A 271 -6.23 -8.39 -1.40
C ALA A 271 -7.75 -8.33 -1.40
N LYS A 272 -8.40 -9.03 -0.45
CA LYS A 272 -9.87 -8.99 -0.31
C LYS A 272 -10.36 -7.59 0.03
N GLY A 273 -9.74 -6.93 1.01
CA GLY A 273 -10.09 -5.56 1.39
C GLY A 273 -9.88 -4.56 0.25
N HIS A 274 -8.81 -4.72 -0.55
CA HIS A 274 -8.58 -3.86 -1.72
C HIS A 274 -9.65 -4.03 -2.80
N LEU A 275 -10.09 -5.27 -3.06
CA LEU A 275 -11.18 -5.53 -4.01
C LEU A 275 -12.51 -4.97 -3.51
N GLN A 276 -12.81 -5.16 -2.22
CA GLN A 276 -14.01 -4.59 -1.60
C GLN A 276 -13.98 -3.05 -1.64
N GLY A 277 -12.88 -2.45 -1.21
CA GLY A 277 -12.71 -0.99 -1.25
C GLY A 277 -12.87 -0.39 -2.65
N PHE A 278 -12.36 -1.09 -3.68
CA PHE A 278 -12.58 -0.64 -5.07
C PHE A 278 -14.06 -0.72 -5.47
N VAL A 279 -14.77 -1.79 -5.12
CA VAL A 279 -16.20 -1.92 -5.43
C VAL A 279 -17.03 -0.85 -4.68
N GLU A 280 -16.69 -0.59 -3.43
CA GLU A 280 -17.41 0.38 -2.58
C GLU A 280 -17.18 1.85 -3.00
N THR A 281 -15.93 2.19 -3.35
CA THR A 281 -15.54 3.60 -3.54
C THR A 281 -15.22 3.98 -4.98
N GLY A 282 -14.96 2.99 -5.85
CA GLY A 282 -14.47 3.23 -7.22
C GLY A 282 -15.43 4.04 -8.07
N TRP A 283 -16.74 3.77 -7.99
CA TRP A 283 -17.74 4.54 -8.73
C TRP A 283 -17.85 5.98 -8.25
N GLN A 284 -17.76 6.19 -6.95
CA GLN A 284 -17.79 7.52 -6.34
C GLN A 284 -16.57 8.34 -6.79
N LEU A 285 -15.37 7.80 -6.70
CA LEU A 285 -14.16 8.44 -7.21
C LEU A 285 -14.24 8.73 -8.71
N PHE A 286 -14.72 7.76 -9.50
CA PHE A 286 -14.91 7.95 -10.95
C PHE A 286 -15.86 9.11 -11.25
N SER A 287 -16.99 9.20 -10.55
CA SER A 287 -17.95 10.28 -10.76
C SER A 287 -17.35 11.66 -10.44
N HIS A 288 -16.49 11.75 -9.42
CA HIS A 288 -15.85 13.01 -9.01
C HIS A 288 -14.73 13.47 -9.94
N ILE A 289 -14.28 12.63 -10.88
CA ILE A 289 -13.42 13.09 -11.99
C ILE A 289 -14.14 14.15 -12.85
N PHE A 290 -15.47 14.07 -12.94
CA PHE A 290 -16.30 14.92 -13.81
C PHE A 290 -17.21 15.86 -13.04
N LYS A 291 -17.48 15.59 -11.75
CA LYS A 291 -18.38 16.39 -10.91
C LYS A 291 -17.58 17.31 -10.00
N LYS A 292 -18.13 18.49 -9.71
CA LYS A 292 -17.59 19.38 -8.69
C LYS A 292 -17.78 18.77 -7.29
N ASN A 293 -16.96 19.22 -6.36
CA ASN A 293 -17.15 18.89 -4.95
C ASN A 293 -18.42 19.58 -4.45
N GLU A 294 -19.44 18.81 -4.07
CA GLU A 294 -20.72 19.29 -3.56
C GLU A 294 -20.76 19.26 -2.02
N THR A 295 -19.76 18.63 -1.38
CA THR A 295 -19.71 18.48 0.08
C THR A 295 -19.11 19.70 0.78
N LYS A 296 -18.38 20.55 0.04
CA LYS A 296 -17.72 21.76 0.53
C LYS A 296 -18.15 22.98 -0.26
N THR A 297 -18.35 24.09 0.42
CA THR A 297 -18.65 25.38 -0.22
C THR A 297 -17.39 25.93 -0.92
N LYS A 298 -17.59 26.87 -1.84
CA LYS A 298 -16.44 27.55 -2.48
C LYS A 298 -15.58 28.29 -1.48
N GLU A 299 -16.20 28.92 -0.48
CA GLU A 299 -15.52 29.68 0.56
C GLU A 299 -14.66 28.76 1.45
N GLU A 300 -15.19 27.57 1.84
CA GLU A 300 -14.40 26.57 2.58
C GLU A 300 -13.18 26.11 1.77
N ILE A 301 -13.36 25.83 0.47
CA ILE A 301 -12.27 25.35 -0.40
C ILE A 301 -11.19 26.42 -0.60
N GLU A 302 -11.57 27.70 -0.69
CA GLU A 302 -10.63 28.81 -0.90
C GLU A 302 -9.86 29.15 0.39
N ASN A 303 -10.49 28.98 1.56
CA ASN A 303 -9.92 29.36 2.85
C ASN A 303 -9.15 28.22 3.53
N ASP A 304 -9.33 26.95 3.14
CA ASP A 304 -8.64 25.82 3.73
C ASP A 304 -7.53 25.27 2.80
N PRO A 305 -6.24 25.48 3.18
CA PRO A 305 -5.10 25.00 2.38
C PRO A 305 -5.02 23.47 2.28
N ALA A 306 -5.74 22.72 3.14
CA ALA A 306 -5.83 21.26 3.07
C ALA A 306 -6.78 20.77 2.00
N LEU A 307 -7.66 21.63 1.49
CA LEU A 307 -8.60 21.26 0.43
C LEU A 307 -8.02 21.50 -0.97
N ALA A 308 -8.45 20.69 -1.92
CA ALA A 308 -8.11 20.84 -3.32
C ALA A 308 -9.27 21.48 -4.09
N SER A 309 -8.98 22.39 -5.00
CA SER A 309 -9.94 23.09 -5.84
C SER A 309 -9.77 22.83 -7.32
N GLY A 310 -10.80 23.06 -8.11
CA GLY A 310 -10.77 23.06 -9.57
C GLY A 310 -10.16 21.81 -10.18
N ALA A 311 -9.27 21.98 -11.14
CA ALA A 311 -8.61 20.87 -11.85
C ALA A 311 -7.85 19.93 -10.93
N LYS A 312 -7.30 20.43 -9.81
CA LYS A 312 -6.57 19.60 -8.85
C LYS A 312 -7.49 18.60 -8.16
N PHE A 313 -8.72 18.99 -7.78
CA PHE A 313 -9.71 18.11 -7.19
C PHE A 313 -10.07 16.94 -8.15
N HIS A 314 -10.38 17.25 -9.40
CA HIS A 314 -10.70 16.25 -10.41
C HIS A 314 -9.54 15.29 -10.66
N PHE A 315 -8.32 15.84 -10.73
CA PHE A 315 -7.13 15.03 -10.90
C PHE A 315 -6.83 14.15 -9.68
N MET A 316 -7.05 14.64 -8.45
CA MET A 316 -6.91 13.83 -7.23
C MET A 316 -7.89 12.67 -7.19
N SER A 317 -9.15 12.87 -7.63
CA SER A 317 -10.14 11.79 -7.73
C SER A 317 -9.71 10.72 -8.74
N PHE A 318 -9.19 11.13 -9.90
CA PHE A 318 -8.59 10.23 -10.89
C PHE A 318 -7.38 9.47 -10.33
N ASP A 319 -6.46 10.19 -9.68
CA ASP A 319 -5.23 9.61 -9.12
C ASP A 319 -5.54 8.62 -7.98
N MET A 320 -6.48 8.96 -7.08
CA MET A 320 -6.94 8.05 -6.03
C MET A 320 -7.68 6.84 -6.61
N LEU A 321 -8.52 7.01 -7.62
CA LEU A 321 -9.13 5.88 -8.34
C LEU A 321 -8.05 4.94 -8.89
N SER A 322 -6.98 5.48 -9.45
CA SER A 322 -5.84 4.69 -9.92
C SER A 322 -5.14 3.90 -8.79
N LEU A 323 -5.09 4.46 -7.57
CA LEU A 323 -4.52 3.80 -6.39
C LEU A 323 -5.42 2.69 -5.83
N VAL A 324 -6.73 2.88 -5.88
CA VAL A 324 -7.71 1.91 -5.38
C VAL A 324 -7.93 0.78 -6.39
N PHE A 325 -7.86 1.08 -7.71
CA PHE A 325 -8.01 0.07 -8.74
C PHE A 325 -6.91 -1.00 -8.67
N PRO A 326 -7.24 -2.30 -8.68
CA PRO A 326 -6.27 -3.39 -8.53
C PRO A 326 -5.47 -3.65 -9.83
N TYR A 327 -4.81 -2.61 -10.36
CA TYR A 327 -4.12 -2.64 -11.66
C TYR A 327 -3.11 -3.78 -11.80
N GLY A 328 -2.26 -3.98 -10.79
CA GLY A 328 -1.25 -5.05 -10.83
C GLY A 328 -1.87 -6.44 -10.92
N PHE A 329 -3.02 -6.65 -10.31
CA PHE A 329 -3.79 -7.91 -10.42
C PHE A 329 -4.46 -8.03 -11.79
N ALA A 330 -5.04 -6.95 -12.31
CA ALA A 330 -5.63 -6.94 -13.65
C ALA A 330 -4.57 -7.24 -14.74
N CYS A 331 -3.37 -6.67 -14.63
CA CYS A 331 -2.25 -7.00 -15.51
C CYS A 331 -1.86 -8.48 -15.41
N PHE A 332 -1.76 -9.02 -14.20
CA PHE A 332 -1.46 -10.45 -14.00
C PHE A 332 -2.50 -11.36 -14.65
N LEU A 333 -3.79 -11.08 -14.46
CA LEU A 333 -4.86 -11.85 -15.10
C LEU A 333 -4.78 -11.74 -16.63
N ARG A 334 -4.54 -10.55 -17.16
CA ARG A 334 -4.29 -10.35 -18.61
C ARG A 334 -3.17 -11.26 -19.09
N ASP A 335 -2.02 -11.21 -18.43
CA ASP A 335 -0.82 -11.94 -18.85
C ASP A 335 -1.08 -13.45 -18.87
N VAL A 336 -1.80 -13.97 -17.85
CA VAL A 336 -2.20 -15.38 -17.80
C VAL A 336 -3.19 -15.73 -18.92
N VAL A 337 -4.24 -14.92 -19.10
CA VAL A 337 -5.27 -15.16 -20.14
C VAL A 337 -4.67 -15.08 -21.53
N VAL A 338 -3.89 -14.03 -21.82
CA VAL A 338 -3.25 -13.84 -23.12
C VAL A 338 -2.27 -14.98 -23.40
N PHE A 339 -1.43 -15.38 -22.44
CA PHE A 339 -0.53 -16.53 -22.59
C PHE A 339 -1.28 -17.81 -22.92
N ILE A 340 -2.38 -18.11 -22.24
CA ILE A 340 -3.20 -19.29 -22.51
C ILE A 340 -3.80 -19.23 -23.92
N LEU A 341 -4.37 -18.08 -24.29
CA LEU A 341 -4.98 -17.90 -25.62
C LEU A 341 -3.94 -18.03 -26.73
N GLU A 342 -2.77 -17.40 -26.58
CA GLU A 342 -1.67 -17.51 -27.53
C GLU A 342 -1.13 -18.93 -27.62
N PHE A 343 -0.98 -19.62 -26.49
CA PHE A 343 -0.57 -21.03 -26.46
C PHE A 343 -1.57 -21.93 -27.19
N ILE A 344 -2.88 -21.72 -26.99
CA ILE A 344 -3.94 -22.44 -27.73
C ILE A 344 -3.83 -22.14 -29.23
N VAL A 345 -3.63 -20.89 -29.63
CA VAL A 345 -3.49 -20.49 -31.02
C VAL A 345 -2.29 -21.19 -31.66
N VAL A 346 -1.13 -21.15 -31.03
CA VAL A 346 0.10 -21.75 -31.54
C VAL A 346 -0.02 -23.27 -31.63
N THR A 347 -0.48 -23.94 -30.58
CA THR A 347 -0.59 -25.39 -30.53
C THR A 347 -1.67 -25.93 -31.47
N SER A 348 -2.85 -25.31 -31.51
CA SER A 348 -3.92 -25.71 -32.44
C SER A 348 -3.49 -25.56 -33.91
N SER A 349 -2.69 -24.57 -34.21
CA SER A 349 -2.16 -24.35 -35.55
C SER A 349 -1.21 -25.49 -35.97
N ILE A 350 -0.40 -25.94 -35.04
CA ILE A 350 0.60 -27.00 -35.29
C ILE A 350 -0.07 -28.37 -35.42
N PHE A 351 -1.00 -28.70 -34.53
CA PHE A 351 -1.49 -30.07 -34.35
C PHE A 351 -2.86 -30.35 -34.98
N LEU A 352 -3.76 -29.35 -35.15
CA LEU A 352 -5.14 -29.56 -35.56
C LEU A 352 -5.46 -29.07 -36.98
N ILE A 353 -4.82 -28.03 -37.48
CA ILE A 353 -5.23 -27.37 -38.74
C ILE A 353 -4.34 -27.79 -39.91
N GLY A 354 -3.18 -28.38 -39.58
CA GLY A 354 -2.21 -28.84 -40.58
C GLY A 354 -1.46 -27.72 -41.34
N PRO A 355 -0.51 -28.10 -42.16
CA PRO A 355 0.47 -27.19 -42.75
C PRO A 355 -0.07 -26.07 -43.59
N ALA A 356 -1.17 -26.26 -44.28
CA ALA A 356 -1.74 -25.30 -45.25
C ALA A 356 -2.30 -24.02 -44.62
N PHE A 357 -2.69 -24.05 -43.36
CA PHE A 357 -3.27 -22.91 -42.65
C PHE A 357 -2.27 -22.15 -41.75
N PHE A 358 -1.06 -22.66 -41.63
CA PHE A 358 -0.02 -22.11 -40.75
C PHE A 358 0.33 -20.64 -41.03
N PRO A 359 0.46 -20.16 -42.28
CA PRO A 359 0.75 -18.75 -42.56
C PRO A 359 -0.35 -17.80 -42.07
N SER A 360 -1.62 -18.19 -42.18
CA SER A 360 -2.75 -17.36 -41.74
C SER A 360 -2.84 -17.26 -40.21
N VAL A 361 -2.43 -18.31 -39.49
CA VAL A 361 -2.43 -18.32 -38.02
C VAL A 361 -1.29 -17.47 -37.44
N MET A 362 -0.12 -17.50 -38.08
CA MET A 362 1.00 -16.66 -37.68
C MET A 362 0.79 -15.18 -37.98
N SER A 363 -0.20 -14.81 -38.79
CA SER A 363 -0.63 -13.40 -38.87
C SER A 363 -1.12 -12.88 -37.51
N TYR A 364 -1.52 -13.75 -36.62
CA TYR A 364 -2.01 -13.45 -35.26
C TYR A 364 -0.98 -13.67 -34.15
N ALA A 365 0.24 -14.13 -34.48
CA ALA A 365 1.29 -14.25 -33.49
C ALA A 365 1.67 -12.89 -32.89
N PRO A 366 2.11 -12.83 -31.64
CA PRO A 366 2.59 -11.60 -31.03
C PRO A 366 3.61 -10.88 -31.92
N THR A 367 3.47 -9.57 -32.08
CA THR A 367 4.36 -8.77 -32.95
C THR A 367 5.83 -9.01 -32.61
N ALA A 368 6.14 -9.16 -31.32
CA ALA A 368 7.49 -9.46 -30.85
C ALA A 368 8.00 -10.81 -31.35
N LEU A 369 7.17 -11.85 -31.35
CA LEU A 369 7.56 -13.18 -31.88
C LEU A 369 7.79 -13.11 -33.38
N LYS A 370 6.94 -12.40 -34.13
CA LYS A 370 7.13 -12.18 -35.58
C LYS A 370 8.47 -11.47 -35.85
N THR A 371 8.74 -10.39 -35.12
CA THR A 371 9.98 -9.64 -35.27
C THR A 371 11.22 -10.53 -35.02
N VAL A 372 11.17 -11.37 -34.01
CA VAL A 372 12.26 -12.31 -33.71
C VAL A 372 12.41 -13.36 -34.82
N LEU A 373 11.31 -13.91 -35.33
CA LEU A 373 11.35 -14.88 -36.43
C LEU A 373 11.89 -14.25 -37.72
N ASP A 374 11.49 -13.03 -38.03
CA ASP A 374 11.96 -12.27 -39.18
C ASP A 374 13.45 -11.95 -39.06
N LEU A 375 13.92 -11.54 -37.87
CA LEU A 375 15.33 -11.28 -37.58
C LEU A 375 16.22 -12.55 -37.69
N LEU A 376 15.67 -13.71 -37.34
CA LEU A 376 16.36 -14.99 -37.47
C LEU A 376 16.28 -15.60 -38.88
N GLY A 377 15.55 -14.96 -39.82
CA GLY A 377 15.34 -15.47 -41.17
C GLY A 377 14.54 -16.78 -41.20
N ILE A 378 13.78 -17.08 -40.15
CA ILE A 378 12.98 -18.30 -40.03
C ILE A 378 11.62 -18.05 -40.73
N GLY A 379 11.55 -18.44 -41.97
CA GLY A 379 10.26 -18.51 -42.70
C GLY A 379 9.33 -19.52 -42.04
N ILE A 380 8.07 -19.10 -41.82
CA ILE A 380 7.08 -19.95 -41.11
C ILE A 380 6.49 -20.92 -42.14
N THR A 381 7.01 -22.13 -42.16
CA THR A 381 6.53 -23.22 -42.97
C THR A 381 5.94 -24.34 -42.12
N ALA A 382 5.14 -25.19 -42.73
CA ALA A 382 4.54 -26.35 -42.06
C ALA A 382 5.53 -27.28 -41.36
N THR A 383 6.75 -27.35 -41.83
CA THR A 383 7.83 -28.18 -41.26
C THR A 383 8.45 -27.57 -39.99
N ASN A 384 8.18 -26.28 -39.70
CA ASN A 384 8.79 -25.53 -38.59
C ASN A 384 7.85 -25.32 -37.38
N GLY A 385 6.68 -25.97 -37.34
CA GLY A 385 5.70 -25.76 -36.25
C GLY A 385 6.26 -26.00 -34.85
N LEU A 386 7.07 -27.05 -34.69
CA LEU A 386 7.72 -27.31 -33.41
C LEU A 386 8.74 -26.21 -33.05
N ALA A 387 9.48 -25.70 -34.04
CA ALA A 387 10.41 -24.60 -33.81
C ALA A 387 9.69 -23.32 -33.37
N VAL A 388 8.52 -23.03 -33.96
CA VAL A 388 7.69 -21.88 -33.56
C VAL A 388 7.19 -22.03 -32.12
N LEU A 389 6.75 -23.22 -31.70
CA LEU A 389 6.34 -23.48 -30.32
C LEU A 389 7.52 -23.31 -29.35
N ILE A 390 8.68 -23.83 -29.71
CA ILE A 390 9.90 -23.67 -28.88
C ILE A 390 10.24 -22.19 -28.75
N LEU A 391 10.24 -21.43 -29.84
CA LEU A 391 10.54 -20.00 -29.83
C LEU A 391 9.52 -19.21 -28.99
N PHE A 392 8.23 -19.55 -29.09
CA PHE A 392 7.19 -18.94 -28.26
C PHE A 392 7.47 -19.18 -26.77
N LEU A 393 7.80 -20.42 -26.38
CA LEU A 393 8.10 -20.77 -25.00
C LEU A 393 9.38 -20.07 -24.50
N VAL A 394 10.44 -20.05 -25.35
CA VAL A 394 11.71 -19.36 -25.03
C VAL A 394 11.48 -17.87 -24.86
N PHE A 395 10.70 -17.23 -25.75
CA PHE A 395 10.40 -15.81 -25.64
C PHE A 395 9.55 -15.49 -24.39
N SER A 396 8.54 -16.32 -24.10
CA SER A 396 7.72 -16.17 -22.90
C SER A 396 8.58 -16.33 -21.63
N PHE A 397 9.48 -17.29 -21.61
CA PHE A 397 10.42 -17.48 -20.51
C PHE A 397 11.40 -16.31 -20.38
N ALA A 398 11.95 -15.82 -21.48
CA ALA A 398 12.83 -14.64 -21.48
C ALA A 398 12.12 -13.38 -20.95
N SER A 399 10.86 -13.17 -21.36
CA SER A 399 10.02 -12.09 -20.86
C SER A 399 9.75 -12.20 -19.34
N PHE A 400 9.51 -13.41 -18.86
CA PHE A 400 9.38 -13.69 -17.43
C PHE A 400 10.69 -13.37 -16.69
N VAL A 401 11.83 -13.85 -17.18
CA VAL A 401 13.14 -13.57 -16.59
C VAL A 401 13.45 -12.09 -16.58
N PHE A 402 13.17 -11.38 -17.68
CA PHE A 402 13.36 -9.94 -17.76
C PHE A 402 12.50 -9.20 -16.72
N SER A 403 11.22 -9.55 -16.58
CA SER A 403 10.32 -8.99 -15.56
C SER A 403 10.83 -9.29 -14.15
N TYR A 404 11.30 -10.51 -13.91
CA TYR A 404 11.88 -10.93 -12.63
C TYR A 404 13.11 -10.08 -12.27
N LEU A 405 14.07 -9.97 -13.18
CA LEU A 405 15.28 -9.17 -12.97
C LEU A 405 14.97 -7.68 -12.80
N SER A 406 14.01 -7.15 -13.54
CA SER A 406 13.57 -5.76 -13.40
C SER A 406 13.02 -5.47 -11.99
N ASN A 407 12.24 -6.38 -11.43
CA ASN A 407 11.77 -6.26 -10.04
C ASN A 407 12.91 -6.40 -9.02
N SER A 408 13.91 -7.26 -9.28
CA SER A 408 15.11 -7.35 -8.45
C SER A 408 15.92 -6.06 -8.46
N LEU A 409 16.01 -5.37 -9.61
CA LEU A 409 16.66 -4.06 -9.72
C LEU A 409 15.91 -2.98 -8.94
N VAL A 410 14.56 -3.04 -8.90
CA VAL A 410 13.77 -2.14 -8.04
C VAL A 410 14.14 -2.32 -6.56
N ALA A 411 14.33 -3.56 -6.10
CA ALA A 411 14.78 -3.82 -4.74
C ALA A 411 16.19 -3.27 -4.48
N ALA A 412 17.12 -3.49 -5.42
CA ALA A 412 18.48 -2.92 -5.34
C ALA A 412 18.45 -1.39 -5.29
N TYR A 413 17.58 -0.77 -6.08
CA TYR A 413 17.37 0.66 -6.07
C TYR A 413 16.91 1.17 -4.69
N VAL A 414 15.95 0.48 -4.04
CA VAL A 414 15.51 0.82 -2.68
C VAL A 414 16.68 0.76 -1.70
N PHE A 415 17.54 -0.26 -1.77
CA PHE A 415 18.73 -0.36 -0.91
C PHE A 415 19.72 0.80 -1.11
N ILE A 416 19.84 1.33 -2.31
CA ILE A 416 20.72 2.48 -2.61
C ILE A 416 20.10 3.76 -2.04
N MET A 417 18.82 3.99 -2.28
CA MET A 417 18.16 5.24 -1.92
C MET A 417 17.94 5.36 -0.41
N GLU A 418 17.47 4.29 0.22
CA GLU A 418 17.13 4.27 1.65
C GLU A 418 18.27 3.73 2.53
N ARG A 419 19.50 3.71 2.00
CA ARG A 419 20.70 3.17 2.69
C ARG A 419 20.93 3.72 4.09
N LYS A 420 20.48 4.95 4.35
CA LYS A 420 20.62 5.61 5.65
C LYS A 420 19.62 5.13 6.70
N ARG A 421 18.49 4.57 6.26
CA ARG A 421 17.35 4.15 7.12
C ARG A 421 17.20 2.64 7.23
N ILE A 422 17.83 1.87 6.33
CA ILE A 422 17.88 0.40 6.40
C ILE A 422 19.01 0.00 7.36
N PRO A 423 18.83 -0.99 8.28
CA PRO A 423 19.88 -1.46 9.16
C PRO A 423 21.09 -1.98 8.38
N LYS A 424 22.26 -2.07 9.03
CA LYS A 424 23.48 -2.61 8.42
C LYS A 424 23.28 -4.09 8.11
N ILE A 425 23.31 -4.43 6.84
CA ILE A 425 23.11 -5.79 6.33
C ILE A 425 24.30 -6.14 5.44
N SER A 426 24.80 -7.39 5.49
CA SER A 426 25.88 -7.86 4.63
C SER A 426 25.49 -7.78 3.14
N LEU A 427 26.47 -7.62 2.27
CA LEU A 427 26.24 -7.55 0.82
C LEU A 427 25.54 -8.82 0.30
N GLU A 428 25.93 -9.98 0.80
CA GLU A 428 25.31 -11.27 0.45
C GLU A 428 23.79 -11.28 0.76
N LYS A 429 23.41 -10.86 1.97
CA LYS A 429 22.00 -10.73 2.34
C LYS A 429 21.27 -9.72 1.45
N LYS A 430 21.89 -8.59 1.10
CA LYS A 430 21.27 -7.59 0.19
C LYS A 430 20.99 -8.20 -1.18
N ILE A 431 21.99 -8.89 -1.75
CA ILE A 431 21.83 -9.59 -3.04
C ILE A 431 20.70 -10.63 -2.95
N TRP A 432 20.71 -11.44 -1.89
CA TRP A 432 19.68 -12.44 -1.66
C TRP A 432 18.28 -11.82 -1.56
N PHE A 433 18.12 -10.73 -0.81
CA PHE A 433 16.84 -10.04 -0.67
C PHE A 433 16.38 -9.39 -1.98
N CYS A 434 17.31 -8.88 -2.79
CA CYS A 434 16.96 -8.39 -4.12
C CYS A 434 16.47 -9.52 -5.04
N LEU A 435 17.11 -10.67 -5.01
CA LEU A 435 16.74 -11.82 -5.83
C LEU A 435 15.43 -12.49 -5.37
N THR A 436 15.11 -12.43 -4.09
CA THR A 436 13.87 -13.02 -3.55
C THR A 436 12.67 -12.08 -3.56
N PHE A 437 12.88 -10.76 -3.70
CA PHE A 437 11.80 -9.77 -3.74
C PHE A 437 10.75 -10.02 -4.84
N PRO A 438 11.10 -10.44 -6.08
CA PRO A 438 10.10 -10.78 -7.10
C PRO A 438 9.21 -11.97 -6.71
N LEU A 439 9.72 -12.93 -5.93
CA LEU A 439 8.90 -14.03 -5.39
C LEU A 439 7.84 -13.51 -4.43
N PHE A 440 8.18 -12.52 -3.61
CA PHE A 440 7.23 -11.86 -2.74
C PHE A 440 6.11 -11.15 -3.52
N ASP A 441 6.41 -10.46 -4.62
CA ASP A 441 5.41 -9.86 -5.51
C ASP A 441 4.52 -10.94 -6.18
N LEU A 442 5.09 -12.08 -6.59
CA LEU A 442 4.33 -13.21 -7.14
C LEU A 442 3.37 -13.80 -6.12
N ILE A 443 3.81 -13.99 -4.87
CA ILE A 443 2.95 -14.42 -3.76
C ILE A 443 1.75 -13.47 -3.60
N GLY A 444 1.96 -12.17 -3.77
CA GLY A 444 0.88 -11.18 -3.74
C GLY A 444 -0.14 -11.35 -4.87
N LYS A 445 0.30 -11.68 -6.07
CA LYS A 445 -0.59 -11.96 -7.21
C LYS A 445 -1.43 -13.21 -6.97
N ILE A 446 -0.83 -14.26 -6.42
CA ILE A 446 -1.51 -15.49 -6.02
C ILE A 446 -2.52 -15.21 -4.89
N ALA A 447 -2.15 -14.39 -3.89
CA ALA A 447 -3.05 -13.99 -2.81
C ALA A 447 -4.29 -13.24 -3.33
N ASN A 448 -4.15 -12.39 -4.35
CA ASN A 448 -5.28 -11.74 -5.01
C ASN A 448 -6.24 -12.75 -5.68
N LEU A 449 -5.68 -13.77 -6.36
CA LEU A 449 -6.49 -14.83 -6.98
C LEU A 449 -7.28 -15.61 -5.93
N ILE A 450 -6.64 -16.02 -4.85
CA ILE A 450 -7.28 -16.70 -3.73
C ILE A 450 -8.36 -15.82 -3.10
N ALA A 451 -8.09 -14.53 -2.90
CA ALA A 451 -9.05 -13.59 -2.33
C ALA A 451 -10.32 -13.42 -3.17
N CYS A 452 -10.24 -13.54 -4.50
CA CYS A 452 -11.41 -13.54 -5.37
C CYS A 452 -12.33 -14.75 -5.12
N LEU A 453 -11.74 -15.92 -4.85
CA LEU A 453 -12.41 -17.20 -4.78
C LEU A 453 -12.86 -17.60 -3.37
N THR A 454 -12.38 -16.91 -2.33
CA THR A 454 -12.61 -17.30 -0.93
C THR A 454 -13.30 -16.21 -0.11
N LYS A 455 -14.05 -16.64 0.92
CA LYS A 455 -14.43 -15.74 2.02
C LYS A 455 -13.22 -15.56 2.94
N VAL A 456 -12.95 -14.34 3.33
CA VAL A 456 -11.81 -14.00 4.18
C VAL A 456 -12.33 -13.49 5.52
N GLU A 457 -11.97 -14.18 6.59
CA GLU A 457 -12.22 -13.74 7.96
C GLU A 457 -10.98 -13.02 8.50
N TRP A 458 -11.22 -11.95 9.26
CA TRP A 458 -10.14 -11.29 9.98
C TRP A 458 -9.64 -12.18 11.14
N LYS A 459 -8.34 -12.47 11.16
CA LYS A 459 -7.68 -13.19 12.26
C LYS A 459 -6.44 -12.40 12.69
N PRO A 460 -6.19 -12.24 14.01
CA PRO A 460 -5.02 -11.54 14.50
C PRO A 460 -3.74 -12.25 14.06
N ILE A 461 -2.70 -11.47 13.87
CA ILE A 461 -1.33 -11.95 13.68
C ILE A 461 -0.66 -11.82 15.04
N LYS A 462 0.09 -12.84 15.47
CA LYS A 462 0.86 -12.76 16.69
C LYS A 462 2.12 -11.96 16.43
N HIS A 463 2.35 -10.94 17.24
CA HIS A 463 3.59 -10.18 17.27
C HIS A 463 4.44 -10.66 18.45
N GLY A 464 5.75 -10.75 18.25
CA GLY A 464 6.65 -11.34 19.23
C GLY A 464 8.00 -10.66 19.35
N VAL A 465 8.29 -9.66 18.50
CA VAL A 465 9.56 -8.93 18.57
C VAL A 465 9.47 -7.86 19.65
N SER A 466 9.92 -8.19 20.85
CA SER A 466 9.99 -7.30 22.00
C SER A 466 11.18 -6.33 21.93
N THR A 467 11.40 -5.69 20.78
CA THR A 467 12.44 -4.67 20.61
C THR A 467 11.90 -3.32 21.07
N ASN A 468 12.71 -2.52 21.75
CA ASN A 468 12.37 -1.15 22.10
C ASN A 468 13.00 -0.13 21.12
N ILE A 469 12.53 1.11 21.15
CA ILE A 469 12.99 2.14 20.20
C ILE A 469 14.48 2.46 20.37
N ALA A 470 15.01 2.44 21.61
CA ALA A 470 16.41 2.73 21.86
C ALA A 470 17.37 1.69 21.23
N GLU A 471 16.96 0.43 21.18
CA GLU A 471 17.72 -0.64 20.50
C GLU A 471 17.77 -0.40 18.99
N ILE A 472 16.65 0.02 18.39
CA ILE A 472 16.58 0.34 16.94
C ILE A 472 17.48 1.54 16.63
N GLU A 473 17.34 2.64 17.38
CA GLU A 473 18.14 3.85 17.19
C GLU A 473 19.64 3.57 17.39
N LYS A 474 20.02 2.76 18.37
CA LYS A 474 21.40 2.32 18.58
C LYS A 474 21.92 1.51 17.38
N THR A 475 21.11 0.62 16.84
CA THR A 475 21.47 -0.18 15.66
C THR A 475 21.67 0.69 14.43
N LEU A 476 20.91 1.75 14.30
CA LEU A 476 21.04 2.72 13.20
C LEU A 476 22.22 3.69 13.41
N ALA A 477 22.55 4.07 14.65
CA ALA A 477 23.66 4.94 14.96
C ALA A 477 25.04 4.28 14.77
N ASN A 478 25.12 2.97 14.91
CA ASN A 478 26.36 2.19 14.74
C ASN A 478 26.66 1.84 13.25
N LYS A 479 26.16 2.63 12.33
CA LYS A 479 26.50 2.59 10.90
C LYS A 479 27.81 3.33 10.62
#